data_9d03b1ecbf8892ea830d33446417deff
#
_entry.id   9d03b1ecbf8892ea830d33446417deff
#
_cell.length_a   1.000
_cell.length_b   1.000
_cell.length_c   1.000
_cell.angle_alpha   90.00
_cell.angle_beta   90.00
_cell.angle_gamma   90.00
#
_symmetry.space_group_name_H-M   'P 1'
#
loop_
_entity.id
_entity.type
_entity.pdbx_description
1 polymer ?
#
loop_
_entity_poly.entity_id
_entity_poly.type
_entity_poly.pdbx_seq_one_letter_code
_entity_poly.pdbx_strand_id
1 'polypeptide(L)'
;LLRRWWIPADQEAGNGAYVRYPLEDLLGVLALESQRHQCLVIGEDLGTVPKESVASLRDSGVYSYKVLYFEHDKTFTYRPPQDYVAQAMATVTTHDLPTLRGYWEGGDLTLGESLGVYPDPQVLEKLRGERERSKQGLLNALHLQHCVPKGTSRHTENMPMTPELNRGLQCYLADSASALLGLQPEDWLDMDLPVNVPGT
;
A
#
# COMPACT_ATOMS: atom_id res chain seq x y z
N LEU A 1 8.30 -16.45 2.04
CA LEU A 1 8.27 -17.92 2.16
C LEU A 1 9.36 -18.60 1.33
N LEU A 2 9.55 -18.23 0.06
CA LEU A 2 10.54 -18.89 -0.82
C LEU A 2 11.97 -18.74 -0.32
N ARG A 3 12.35 -17.58 0.18
CA ARG A 3 13.69 -17.28 0.68
C ARG A 3 13.62 -16.13 1.69
N ARG A 4 14.58 -16.13 2.63
CA ARG A 4 14.78 -15.07 3.61
C ARG A 4 16.20 -14.54 3.51
N TRP A 5 16.34 -13.26 3.74
CA TRP A 5 17.62 -12.61 3.91
C TRP A 5 18.07 -12.83 5.35
N TRP A 6 19.17 -13.57 5.53
CA TRP A 6 19.77 -13.83 6.82
C TRP A 6 21.01 -12.97 6.99
N ILE A 7 21.09 -12.29 8.12
CA ILE A 7 22.22 -11.47 8.52
C ILE A 7 22.85 -12.19 9.72
N PRO A 8 24.18 -12.52 9.69
CA PRO A 8 24.86 -13.06 10.86
C PRO A 8 24.78 -12.08 12.04
N ALA A 9 24.80 -12.60 13.27
CA ALA A 9 24.84 -11.75 14.46
C ALA A 9 26.04 -10.78 14.38
N ASP A 10 25.82 -9.55 14.81
CA ASP A 10 26.83 -8.48 14.87
C ASP A 10 27.40 -8.04 13.49
N GLN A 11 26.71 -8.35 12.39
CA GLN A 11 27.08 -7.92 11.05
C GLN A 11 26.08 -6.90 10.49
N GLU A 12 26.56 -6.09 9.54
CA GLU A 12 25.71 -5.16 8.79
C GLU A 12 24.81 -5.90 7.79
N ALA A 13 23.69 -5.27 7.42
CA ALA A 13 22.71 -5.82 6.52
C ALA A 13 23.29 -6.27 5.17
N GLY A 14 24.33 -5.60 4.67
CA GLY A 14 25.04 -5.94 3.43
C GLY A 14 25.78 -7.28 3.47
N ASN A 15 26.07 -7.80 4.65
CA ASN A 15 26.83 -9.06 4.87
C ASN A 15 25.91 -10.29 4.98
N GLY A 16 24.63 -10.14 4.65
CA GLY A 16 23.66 -11.24 4.69
C GLY A 16 23.74 -12.15 3.46
N ALA A 17 22.93 -13.19 3.52
CA ALA A 17 22.72 -14.12 2.41
C ALA A 17 21.27 -14.60 2.32
N TYR A 18 20.80 -14.90 1.09
CA TYR A 18 19.50 -15.52 0.91
C TYR A 18 19.54 -17.02 1.25
N VAL A 19 18.70 -17.41 2.17
CA VAL A 19 18.46 -18.83 2.51
C VAL A 19 17.14 -19.27 1.90
N ARG A 20 17.15 -20.36 1.16
CA ARG A 20 15.93 -20.96 0.58
C ARG A 20 15.19 -21.80 1.63
N TYR A 21 13.88 -21.71 1.56
CA TYR A 21 12.96 -22.48 2.40
C TYR A 21 12.17 -23.47 1.56
N PRO A 22 11.67 -24.58 2.16
CA PRO A 22 10.83 -25.56 1.46
C PRO A 22 9.43 -24.97 1.25
N LEU A 23 9.30 -24.19 0.18
CA LEU A 23 8.09 -23.39 -0.11
C LEU A 23 6.85 -24.26 -0.19
N GLU A 24 6.94 -25.40 -0.90
CA GLU A 24 5.78 -26.29 -1.12
C GLU A 24 5.28 -26.88 0.20
N ASP A 25 6.19 -27.33 1.08
CA ASP A 25 5.81 -27.85 2.39
C ASP A 25 5.15 -26.76 3.26
N LEU A 26 5.72 -25.55 3.25
CA LEU A 26 5.17 -24.41 4.00
C LEU A 26 3.78 -24.01 3.47
N LEU A 27 3.59 -23.98 2.16
CA LEU A 27 2.28 -23.70 1.55
C LEU A 27 1.29 -24.85 1.79
N GLY A 28 1.75 -26.09 1.77
CA GLY A 28 0.93 -27.25 2.09
C GLY A 28 0.39 -27.20 3.52
N VAL A 29 1.25 -26.88 4.50
CA VAL A 29 0.84 -26.67 5.90
C VAL A 29 -0.13 -25.49 6.01
N LEU A 30 0.15 -24.36 5.36
CA LEU A 30 -0.72 -23.20 5.38
C LEU A 30 -2.11 -23.50 4.81
N ALA A 31 -2.17 -24.20 3.66
CA ALA A 31 -3.42 -24.60 3.04
C ALA A 31 -4.21 -25.58 3.93
N LEU A 32 -3.53 -26.57 4.54
CA LEU A 32 -4.16 -27.51 5.45
C LEU A 32 -4.77 -26.80 6.66
N GLU A 33 -4.03 -25.91 7.32
CA GLU A 33 -4.51 -25.20 8.50
C GLU A 33 -5.61 -24.19 8.15
N SER A 34 -5.52 -23.54 6.99
CA SER A 34 -6.58 -22.68 6.46
C SER A 34 -7.91 -23.47 6.33
N GLN A 35 -7.87 -24.66 5.76
CA GLN A 35 -9.05 -25.53 5.62
C GLN A 35 -9.55 -26.03 6.97
N ARG A 36 -8.66 -26.49 7.86
CA ARG A 36 -9.03 -27.00 9.18
C ARG A 36 -9.72 -25.94 10.05
N HIS A 37 -9.25 -24.71 9.96
CA HIS A 37 -9.76 -23.58 10.74
C HIS A 37 -10.75 -22.70 9.98
N GLN A 38 -11.06 -23.05 8.73
CA GLN A 38 -11.97 -22.28 7.85
C GLN A 38 -11.62 -20.79 7.82
N CYS A 39 -10.33 -20.48 7.75
CA CYS A 39 -9.83 -19.12 7.66
C CYS A 39 -9.25 -18.82 6.27
N LEU A 40 -9.53 -17.60 5.80
CA LEU A 40 -8.93 -17.05 4.60
C LEU A 40 -7.57 -16.47 4.96
N VAL A 41 -6.56 -16.74 4.11
CA VAL A 41 -5.20 -16.24 4.32
C VAL A 41 -4.92 -15.12 3.33
N ILE A 42 -4.47 -13.98 3.86
CA ILE A 42 -4.00 -12.84 3.08
C ILE A 42 -2.49 -12.75 3.28
N GLY A 43 -1.73 -12.81 2.19
CA GLY A 43 -0.29 -12.68 2.19
C GLY A 43 0.10 -11.26 1.85
N GLU A 44 0.92 -10.64 2.68
CA GLU A 44 1.53 -9.37 2.34
C GLU A 44 2.61 -9.61 1.26
N ASP A 45 2.35 -9.14 0.06
CA ASP A 45 3.23 -9.21 -1.10
C ASP A 45 3.70 -7.81 -1.55
N LEU A 46 3.86 -6.90 -0.60
CA LEU A 46 4.38 -5.55 -0.84
C LEU A 46 5.90 -5.56 -1.05
N GLY A 47 6.40 -4.62 -1.82
CA GLY A 47 7.83 -4.47 -2.08
C GLY A 47 8.39 -5.44 -3.12
N THR A 48 9.66 -5.86 -2.96
CA THR A 48 10.39 -6.69 -3.93
C THR A 48 10.14 -8.18 -3.73
N VAL A 49 8.93 -8.63 -3.98
CA VAL A 49 8.59 -10.06 -3.90
C VAL A 49 8.87 -10.75 -5.24
N PRO A 50 9.58 -11.89 -5.27
CA PRO A 50 9.81 -12.65 -6.50
C PRO A 50 8.49 -13.08 -7.16
N LYS A 51 8.40 -12.95 -8.48
CA LYS A 51 7.18 -13.27 -9.24
C LYS A 51 6.72 -14.71 -9.05
N GLU A 52 7.69 -15.66 -8.95
CA GLU A 52 7.41 -17.06 -8.67
C GLU A 52 6.76 -17.27 -7.29
N SER A 53 7.13 -16.47 -6.29
CA SER A 53 6.51 -16.53 -4.96
C SER A 53 5.06 -16.05 -4.99
N VAL A 54 4.79 -14.97 -5.72
CA VAL A 54 3.42 -14.44 -5.88
C VAL A 54 2.54 -15.45 -6.59
N ALA A 55 3.05 -16.10 -7.65
CA ALA A 55 2.32 -17.13 -8.38
C ALA A 55 1.99 -18.35 -7.48
N SER A 56 2.99 -18.86 -6.75
CA SER A 56 2.80 -20.00 -5.83
C SER A 56 1.80 -19.69 -4.71
N LEU A 57 1.85 -18.49 -4.14
CA LEU A 57 0.87 -18.04 -3.13
C LEU A 57 -0.54 -17.99 -3.71
N ARG A 58 -0.71 -17.37 -4.87
CA ARG A 58 -2.00 -17.28 -5.56
C ARG A 58 -2.57 -18.68 -5.86
N ASP A 59 -1.75 -19.55 -6.42
CA ASP A 59 -2.16 -20.91 -6.83
C ASP A 59 -2.49 -21.78 -5.59
N SER A 60 -1.97 -21.43 -4.42
CA SER A 60 -2.31 -22.02 -3.12
C SER A 60 -3.52 -21.38 -2.43
N GLY A 61 -4.23 -20.48 -3.10
CA GLY A 61 -5.42 -19.82 -2.55
C GLY A 61 -5.15 -18.66 -1.59
N VAL A 62 -3.90 -18.21 -1.45
CA VAL A 62 -3.53 -17.05 -0.63
C VAL A 62 -3.87 -15.77 -1.36
N TYR A 63 -4.60 -14.88 -0.71
CA TYR A 63 -4.97 -13.57 -1.27
C TYR A 63 -3.79 -12.62 -1.24
N SER A 64 -3.67 -11.79 -2.26
CA SER A 64 -2.68 -10.71 -2.36
C SER A 64 -3.09 -9.51 -1.52
N TYR A 65 -2.16 -8.62 -1.21
CA TYR A 65 -2.43 -7.37 -0.50
C TYR A 65 -2.12 -6.17 -1.41
N LYS A 66 -3.15 -5.40 -1.79
CA LYS A 66 -3.03 -4.28 -2.72
C LYS A 66 -3.28 -2.97 -1.99
N VAL A 67 -2.26 -2.12 -1.95
CA VAL A 67 -2.31 -0.80 -1.31
C VAL A 67 -2.42 0.27 -2.39
N LEU A 68 -3.45 1.10 -2.31
CA LEU A 68 -3.74 2.15 -3.31
C LEU A 68 -2.51 2.99 -3.64
N TYR A 69 -1.72 3.38 -2.64
CA TYR A 69 -0.54 4.21 -2.84
C TYR A 69 0.49 3.61 -3.81
N PHE A 70 0.46 2.30 -4.05
CA PHE A 70 1.40 1.59 -4.92
C PHE A 70 0.78 1.09 -6.23
N GLU A 71 -0.53 1.21 -6.40
CA GLU A 71 -1.24 0.70 -7.56
C GLU A 71 -1.26 1.73 -8.71
N HIS A 72 -0.07 2.18 -9.11
CA HIS A 72 0.15 3.09 -10.23
C HIS A 72 1.40 2.71 -11.03
N ASP A 73 1.51 3.22 -12.25
CA ASP A 73 2.71 3.12 -13.07
C ASP A 73 3.76 4.19 -12.73
N LYS A 74 4.87 4.19 -13.45
CA LYS A 74 5.97 5.16 -13.27
C LYS A 74 5.58 6.62 -13.55
N THR A 75 4.45 6.84 -14.21
CA THR A 75 3.90 8.17 -14.52
C THR A 75 2.84 8.62 -13.53
N PHE A 76 2.64 7.86 -12.45
CA PHE A 76 1.55 8.05 -11.47
C PHE A 76 0.16 7.94 -12.09
N THR A 77 0.00 7.12 -13.14
CA THR A 77 -1.31 6.72 -13.65
C THR A 77 -1.82 5.56 -12.80
N TYR A 78 -2.88 5.80 -12.03
CA TYR A 78 -3.44 4.82 -11.11
C TYR A 78 -4.23 3.74 -11.85
N ARG A 79 -4.11 2.51 -11.36
CA ARG A 79 -4.81 1.35 -11.89
C ARG A 79 -6.32 1.52 -11.73
N PRO A 80 -7.10 1.39 -12.81
CA PRO A 80 -8.55 1.45 -12.70
C PRO A 80 -9.10 0.35 -11.78
N PRO A 81 -10.21 0.59 -11.05
CA PRO A 81 -10.78 -0.37 -10.11
C PRO A 81 -11.03 -1.75 -10.71
N GLN A 82 -11.55 -1.82 -11.93
CA GLN A 82 -11.85 -3.07 -12.64
C GLN A 82 -10.62 -3.91 -12.98
N ASP A 83 -9.42 -3.32 -12.96
CA ASP A 83 -8.16 -3.99 -13.30
C ASP A 83 -7.41 -4.50 -12.05
N TYR A 84 -7.98 -4.32 -10.86
CA TYR A 84 -7.42 -4.89 -9.64
C TYR A 84 -7.50 -6.42 -9.66
N VAL A 85 -6.57 -7.07 -8.95
CA VAL A 85 -6.54 -8.53 -8.83
C VAL A 85 -7.73 -9.01 -8.01
N ALA A 86 -8.54 -9.92 -8.56
CA ALA A 86 -9.73 -10.43 -7.87
C ALA A 86 -9.37 -11.18 -6.57
N GLN A 87 -8.33 -12.02 -6.60
CA GLN A 87 -7.86 -12.73 -5.41
C GLN A 87 -6.93 -11.84 -4.58
N ALA A 88 -7.49 -10.74 -4.07
CA ALA A 88 -6.76 -9.76 -3.27
C ALA A 88 -7.67 -9.10 -2.23
N MET A 89 -7.02 -8.51 -1.22
CA MET A 89 -7.57 -7.48 -0.37
C MET A 89 -6.99 -6.14 -0.83
N ALA A 90 -7.85 -5.21 -1.21
CA ALA A 90 -7.47 -3.83 -1.51
C ALA A 90 -7.65 -2.94 -0.28
N THR A 91 -6.74 -2.02 -0.06
CA THR A 91 -6.79 -1.01 1.01
C THR A 91 -6.18 0.30 0.55
N VAL A 92 -6.52 1.41 1.19
CA VAL A 92 -5.87 2.70 0.93
C VAL A 92 -4.44 2.68 1.42
N THR A 93 -4.24 2.30 2.67
CA THR A 93 -2.98 2.36 3.41
C THR A 93 -2.81 1.15 4.33
N THR A 94 -1.72 1.10 5.08
CA THR A 94 -1.45 0.12 6.14
C THR A 94 -1.07 0.84 7.43
N HIS A 95 -0.95 0.10 8.54
CA HIS A 95 -0.49 0.64 9.83
C HIS A 95 0.94 1.24 9.78
N ASP A 96 1.76 0.86 8.79
CA ASP A 96 3.14 1.33 8.59
C ASP A 96 3.26 2.45 7.54
N LEU A 97 2.14 2.92 7.01
CA LEU A 97 2.06 3.97 6.01
C LEU A 97 1.28 5.17 6.55
N PRO A 98 1.41 6.34 5.92
CA PRO A 98 0.63 7.51 6.32
C PRO A 98 -0.87 7.26 6.18
N THR A 99 -1.65 7.88 7.05
CA THR A 99 -3.10 7.99 6.86
C THR A 99 -3.42 8.73 5.57
N LEU A 100 -4.63 8.60 5.07
CA LEU A 100 -5.05 9.24 3.83
C LEU A 100 -4.91 10.78 3.90
N ARG A 101 -5.31 11.40 5.02
CA ARG A 101 -5.12 12.83 5.24
C ARG A 101 -3.64 13.19 5.35
N GLY A 102 -2.88 12.47 6.18
CA GLY A 102 -1.44 12.68 6.34
C GLY A 102 -0.69 12.59 5.01
N TYR A 103 -1.05 11.60 4.18
CA TYR A 103 -0.51 11.45 2.83
C TYR A 103 -0.86 12.64 1.94
N TRP A 104 -2.13 13.03 1.90
CA TRP A 104 -2.63 14.09 1.02
C TRP A 104 -2.06 15.46 1.38
N GLU A 105 -1.99 15.77 2.65
CA GLU A 105 -1.51 17.07 3.18
C GLU A 105 0.02 17.11 3.37
N GLY A 106 0.71 15.95 3.23
CA GLY A 106 2.16 15.86 3.38
C GLY A 106 2.63 15.87 4.84
N GLY A 107 1.73 15.65 5.78
CA GLY A 107 2.02 15.63 7.21
C GLY A 107 3.00 14.53 7.61
N ASP A 108 2.94 13.38 6.94
CA ASP A 108 3.87 12.27 7.13
C ASP A 108 5.32 12.63 6.75
N LEU A 109 5.52 13.40 5.68
CA LEU A 109 6.84 13.85 5.26
C LEU A 109 7.41 14.87 6.26
N THR A 110 6.56 15.76 6.77
CA THR A 110 6.95 16.73 7.80
C THR A 110 7.28 16.04 9.13
N LEU A 111 6.48 15.05 9.52
CA LEU A 111 6.74 14.23 10.71
C LEU A 111 8.05 13.46 10.56
N GLY A 112 8.27 12.77 9.44
CA GLY A 112 9.50 12.05 9.16
C GLY A 112 10.74 12.94 9.16
N GLU A 113 10.64 14.17 8.64
CA GLU A 113 11.69 15.18 8.72
C GLU A 113 12.02 15.52 10.18
N SER A 114 11.01 15.79 11.01
CA SER A 114 11.18 16.12 12.43
C SER A 114 11.79 14.98 13.26
N LEU A 115 11.55 13.74 12.84
CA LEU A 115 12.08 12.53 13.48
C LEU A 115 13.45 12.09 12.91
N GLY A 116 14.00 12.83 11.94
CA GLY A 116 15.31 12.52 11.35
C GLY A 116 15.31 11.30 10.41
N VAL A 117 14.14 10.87 9.93
CA VAL A 117 14.01 9.72 8.99
C VAL A 117 14.67 10.03 7.64
N TYR A 118 14.77 11.30 7.28
CA TYR A 118 15.36 11.77 6.01
C TYR A 118 16.67 12.53 6.27
N PRO A 119 17.83 11.84 6.36
CA PRO A 119 19.10 12.50 6.66
C PRO A 119 19.59 13.39 5.50
N ASP A 120 19.13 13.14 4.28
CA ASP A 120 19.47 13.92 3.08
C ASP A 120 18.27 14.77 2.66
N PRO A 121 18.39 16.13 2.70
CA PRO A 121 17.33 17.03 2.26
C PRO A 121 16.89 16.82 0.80
N GLN A 122 17.80 16.36 -0.07
CA GLN A 122 17.46 16.10 -1.48
C GLN A 122 16.47 14.92 -1.61
N VAL A 123 16.58 13.93 -0.73
CA VAL A 123 15.62 12.81 -0.69
C VAL A 123 14.24 13.32 -0.33
N LEU A 124 14.13 14.17 0.69
CA LEU A 124 12.84 14.75 1.11
C LEU A 124 12.21 15.60 0.00
N GLU A 125 12.99 16.45 -0.65
CA GLU A 125 12.49 17.27 -1.77
C GLU A 125 11.98 16.41 -2.93
N LYS A 126 12.71 15.35 -3.26
CA LYS A 126 12.26 14.36 -4.26
C LYS A 126 10.94 13.72 -3.86
N LEU A 127 10.80 13.28 -2.59
CA LEU A 127 9.59 12.65 -2.09
C LEU A 127 8.39 13.63 -2.13
N ARG A 128 8.59 14.90 -1.80
CA ARG A 128 7.57 15.94 -1.92
C ARG A 128 7.11 16.11 -3.37
N GLY A 129 8.05 16.15 -4.32
CA GLY A 129 7.73 16.24 -5.74
C GLY A 129 7.01 14.99 -6.29
N GLU A 130 7.36 13.81 -5.81
CA GLU A 130 6.66 12.55 -6.13
C GLU A 130 5.25 12.53 -5.54
N ARG A 131 5.07 13.05 -4.32
CA ARG A 131 3.77 13.18 -3.65
C ARG A 131 2.80 14.04 -4.45
N GLU A 132 3.22 15.20 -4.93
CA GLU A 132 2.36 16.07 -5.73
C GLU A 132 1.93 15.40 -7.05
N ARG A 133 2.82 14.69 -7.71
CA ARG A 133 2.48 13.91 -8.91
C ARG A 133 1.51 12.77 -8.60
N SER A 134 1.72 12.09 -7.50
CA SER A 134 0.83 11.01 -7.04
C SER A 134 -0.58 11.53 -6.70
N LYS A 135 -0.68 12.64 -5.96
CA LYS A 135 -1.96 13.31 -5.67
C LYS A 135 -2.71 13.68 -6.96
N GLN A 136 -2.00 14.26 -7.92
CA GLN A 136 -2.60 14.60 -9.20
C GLN A 136 -3.08 13.37 -9.97
N GLY A 137 -2.30 12.29 -9.95
CA GLY A 137 -2.69 11.00 -10.53
C GLY A 137 -3.95 10.43 -9.88
N LEU A 138 -4.02 10.44 -8.54
CA LEU A 138 -5.20 10.02 -7.78
C LEU A 138 -6.43 10.85 -8.16
N LEU A 139 -6.29 12.16 -8.16
CA LEU A 139 -7.41 13.06 -8.52
C LEU A 139 -7.91 12.80 -9.94
N ASN A 140 -7.01 12.59 -10.89
CA ASN A 140 -7.35 12.23 -12.27
C ASN A 140 -8.13 10.90 -12.32
N ALA A 141 -7.67 9.89 -11.57
CA ALA A 141 -8.33 8.59 -11.50
C ALA A 141 -9.75 8.72 -10.91
N LEU A 142 -9.91 9.49 -9.84
CA LEU A 142 -11.23 9.77 -9.24
C LEU A 142 -12.20 10.45 -10.22
N HIS A 143 -11.72 11.40 -11.00
CA HIS A 143 -12.52 12.05 -12.03
C HIS A 143 -12.93 11.07 -13.15
N LEU A 144 -12.02 10.21 -13.59
CA LEU A 144 -12.29 9.20 -14.61
C LEU A 144 -13.34 8.19 -14.16
N GLN A 145 -13.32 7.82 -12.88
CA GLN A 145 -14.26 6.84 -12.30
C GLN A 145 -15.50 7.49 -11.66
N HIS A 146 -15.66 8.81 -11.82
CA HIS A 146 -16.80 9.56 -11.25
C HIS A 146 -16.93 9.45 -9.72
N CYS A 147 -15.82 9.23 -9.02
CA CYS A 147 -15.77 9.08 -7.56
C CYS A 147 -15.72 10.41 -6.81
N VAL A 148 -15.71 11.54 -7.49
CA VAL A 148 -15.79 12.88 -6.88
C VAL A 148 -16.97 13.67 -7.42
N PRO A 149 -17.54 14.62 -6.64
CA PRO A 149 -18.66 15.45 -7.07
C PRO A 149 -18.37 16.23 -8.35
N LYS A 150 -19.42 16.51 -9.13
CA LYS A 150 -19.33 17.41 -10.27
C LYS A 150 -18.91 18.80 -9.79
N GLY A 151 -17.87 19.36 -10.37
CA GLY A 151 -17.33 20.65 -9.97
C GLY A 151 -16.11 20.60 -9.03
N THR A 152 -15.71 19.40 -8.57
CA THR A 152 -14.41 19.24 -7.90
C THR A 152 -13.29 19.71 -8.81
N SER A 153 -12.33 20.47 -8.26
CA SER A 153 -11.15 20.94 -9.00
C SER A 153 -10.46 19.76 -9.72
N ARG A 154 -9.86 20.03 -10.85
CA ARG A 154 -9.01 19.06 -11.57
C ARG A 154 -7.52 19.19 -11.23
N HIS A 155 -7.17 20.14 -10.35
CA HIS A 155 -5.81 20.41 -9.92
C HIS A 155 -5.71 20.28 -8.41
N THR A 156 -4.64 19.68 -7.94
CA THR A 156 -4.40 19.42 -6.52
C THR A 156 -3.78 20.60 -5.77
N GLU A 157 -3.40 21.66 -6.50
CA GLU A 157 -2.77 22.83 -5.91
C GLU A 157 -3.68 23.46 -4.84
N ASN A 158 -3.17 23.58 -3.61
CA ASN A 158 -3.89 24.06 -2.43
C ASN A 158 -5.21 23.31 -2.12
N MET A 159 -5.37 22.08 -2.61
CA MET A 159 -6.54 21.25 -2.33
C MET A 159 -6.35 20.51 -1.00
N PRO A 160 -7.11 20.85 0.05
CA PRO A 160 -7.06 20.10 1.31
C PRO A 160 -7.76 18.74 1.16
N MET A 161 -7.49 17.81 2.08
CA MET A 161 -8.31 16.63 2.23
C MET A 161 -9.69 17.03 2.75
N THR A 162 -10.71 16.78 1.94
CA THR A 162 -12.11 17.00 2.33
C THR A 162 -12.83 15.68 2.55
N PRO A 163 -13.93 15.66 3.33
CA PRO A 163 -14.72 14.44 3.50
C PRO A 163 -15.22 13.83 2.18
N GLU A 164 -15.52 14.66 1.18
CA GLU A 164 -15.95 14.22 -0.15
C GLU A 164 -14.80 13.55 -0.91
N LEU A 165 -13.60 14.11 -0.82
CA LEU A 165 -12.41 13.54 -1.45
C LEU A 165 -12.01 12.23 -0.77
N ASN A 166 -12.00 12.18 0.56
CA ASN A 166 -11.77 10.96 1.34
C ASN A 166 -12.76 9.86 0.92
N ARG A 167 -14.05 10.17 0.95
CA ARG A 167 -15.09 9.23 0.50
C ARG A 167 -14.88 8.79 -0.95
N GLY A 168 -14.49 9.69 -1.84
CA GLY A 168 -14.19 9.38 -3.24
C GLY A 168 -13.09 8.33 -3.38
N LEU A 169 -12.01 8.44 -2.60
CA LEU A 169 -10.91 7.47 -2.58
C LEU A 169 -11.36 6.11 -2.03
N GLN A 170 -12.18 6.10 -0.98
CA GLN A 170 -12.76 4.86 -0.43
C GLN A 170 -13.70 4.19 -1.45
N CYS A 171 -14.58 4.95 -2.10
CA CYS A 171 -15.46 4.44 -3.15
C CYS A 171 -14.68 3.89 -4.34
N TYR A 172 -13.62 4.57 -4.76
CA TYR A 172 -12.74 4.10 -5.83
C TYR A 172 -12.21 2.68 -5.55
N LEU A 173 -11.78 2.42 -4.32
CA LEU A 173 -11.34 1.09 -3.92
C LEU A 173 -12.49 0.10 -3.74
N ALA A 174 -13.63 0.54 -3.24
CA ALA A 174 -14.82 -0.31 -3.08
C ALA A 174 -15.34 -0.83 -4.43
N ASP A 175 -15.15 -0.06 -5.50
CA ASP A 175 -15.49 -0.46 -6.88
C ASP A 175 -14.44 -1.39 -7.51
N SER A 176 -13.36 -1.74 -6.78
CA SER A 176 -12.32 -2.61 -7.32
C SER A 176 -12.80 -4.04 -7.51
N ALA A 177 -12.15 -4.74 -8.45
CA ALA A 177 -12.39 -6.17 -8.66
C ALA A 177 -11.87 -7.06 -7.52
N SER A 178 -11.15 -6.50 -6.54
CA SER A 178 -10.63 -7.25 -5.39
C SER A 178 -11.75 -7.80 -4.52
N ALA A 179 -11.63 -9.07 -4.11
CA ALA A 179 -12.67 -9.76 -3.34
C ALA A 179 -12.88 -9.20 -1.93
N LEU A 180 -11.86 -8.53 -1.38
CA LEU A 180 -11.90 -7.96 -0.04
C LEU A 180 -11.48 -6.49 -0.08
N LEU A 181 -12.12 -5.69 0.77
CA LEU A 181 -11.79 -4.31 1.04
C LEU A 181 -11.34 -4.16 2.50
N GLY A 182 -10.11 -3.71 2.70
CA GLY A 182 -9.59 -3.34 4.01
C GLY A 182 -9.81 -1.85 4.26
N LEU A 183 -10.45 -1.51 5.38
CA LEU A 183 -10.69 -0.12 5.77
C LEU A 183 -9.93 0.20 7.05
N GLN A 184 -9.18 1.29 7.02
CA GLN A 184 -8.44 1.79 8.18
C GLN A 184 -9.35 2.75 8.97
N PRO A 185 -9.55 2.53 10.28
CA PRO A 185 -10.36 3.43 11.12
C PRO A 185 -9.83 4.87 11.09
N GLU A 186 -8.51 5.04 11.04
CA GLU A 186 -7.83 6.32 11.00
C GLU A 186 -8.25 7.16 9.78
N ASP A 187 -8.37 6.51 8.62
CA ASP A 187 -8.83 7.17 7.39
C ASP A 187 -10.31 7.57 7.48
N TRP A 188 -11.13 6.73 8.11
CA TRP A 188 -12.56 7.02 8.31
C TRP A 188 -12.81 8.14 9.32
N LEU A 189 -11.95 8.23 10.34
CA LEU A 189 -11.98 9.27 11.36
C LEU A 189 -11.24 10.54 10.92
N ASP A 190 -10.71 10.53 9.68
CA ASP A 190 -10.00 11.66 9.09
C ASP A 190 -8.79 12.11 9.91
N MET A 191 -8.08 11.14 10.50
CA MET A 191 -6.87 11.39 11.30
C MET A 191 -5.69 11.73 10.38
N ASP A 192 -4.82 12.61 10.84
CA ASP A 192 -3.63 13.06 10.12
C ASP A 192 -2.35 12.31 10.51
N LEU A 193 -2.28 11.83 11.75
CA LEU A 193 -1.11 11.12 12.25
C LEU A 193 -1.17 9.62 11.94
N PRO A 194 -0.05 9.02 11.49
CA PRO A 194 0.05 7.58 11.28
C PRO A 194 0.03 6.82 12.62
N VAL A 195 -0.40 5.58 12.58
CA VAL A 195 -0.40 4.69 13.75
C VAL A 195 1.03 4.29 14.13
N ASN A 196 1.88 4.13 13.14
CA ASN A 196 3.28 3.77 13.30
C ASN A 196 4.16 4.51 12.29
N VAL A 197 5.38 4.86 12.73
CA VAL A 197 6.42 5.45 11.85
C VAL A 197 7.60 4.48 11.84
N PRO A 198 7.75 3.66 10.78
CA PRO A 198 8.83 2.69 10.70
C PRO A 198 10.21 3.34 10.80
N GLY A 199 11.09 2.75 11.62
CA GLY A 199 12.46 3.22 11.82
C GLY A 199 12.64 4.26 12.93
N THR A 200 11.62 4.48 13.75
CA THR A 200 11.68 5.37 14.92
C THR A 200 11.54 4.60 16.22
#